data_fbc7af891cf3b6e364f678d5fc64c38d
#
_entry.id   fbc7af891cf3b6e364f678d5fc64c38d
#
_cell.length_a   1.000
_cell.length_b   1.000
_cell.length_c   1.000
_cell.angle_alpha   90.00
_cell.angle_beta   90.00
_cell.angle_gamma   90.00
#
_symmetry.space_group_name_H-M   'P 1'
#
loop_
_entity.id
_entity.type
_entity.pdbx_description
1 polymer ?
#
loop_
_entity_poly.entity_id
_entity_poly.type
_entity_poly.pdbx_seq_one_letter_code
_entity_poly.pdbx_strand_id
1 'polypeptide(L)'
;MKIGRNVHQHFLKDELQAQTDEFKKILETSAIDLLLEKNTVFVAMFIKFMDNGEMLLKFNSSRPLPRRNDYFYCFTLPKSLRRYKDWGNLSYGDLIKRETKATETKCIWHDKTEDPRFMLAGFKGASEEFKQYVEKAPGGIVTLGPQVPPYEYLANLQKVAHSYNPKCNKILDSDYSNKEWRPALLNSTNNLTERVINDFINTDIVILQGPPGTGKTYRISSLCEFLCDANKSVLVTALTNRALMEVAKKLKNSKLLTNKRISKTNLTTDELKEVPGIQSSDKVHAMPGNLMLSTFYISSGTAANNYEGPLFDYVIVDEASQAFLPMLAAANMLGHKNLWVGDVKQMPPIVLVSKDRVNRLGYAPTIDGLNTVTSSCQYITYQLSDTFRLGTRGASFTGLFYNNTLTSKSELNGLFDKEDGPVIIPLNMPLGDPIPNIAVREAVSLAKQLLSKNKKVEIAILSQLIKTTKAIQSEVTSQIGSSNNILVETVARVQGITKDYTIFLIPDTDSKLHSLELRLFNVATSRARRNTYIICPSNILAFSYMSPIVRKYLENAFNNYRNYGTSN
;
A
#
# COMPACT_ATOMS: atom_id res chain seq x y z
N MET A 1 -30.35 -1.86 -0.56
CA MET A 1 -30.29 -0.39 -0.68
C MET A 1 -29.76 -0.05 -2.08
N LYS A 2 -30.61 0.54 -2.93
CA LYS A 2 -30.16 0.97 -4.26
C LYS A 2 -29.35 2.26 -4.07
N ILE A 3 -28.08 2.21 -4.38
CA ILE A 3 -27.21 3.39 -4.36
C ILE A 3 -27.47 4.11 -5.66
N GLY A 4 -28.02 5.33 -5.59
CA GLY A 4 -28.25 6.13 -6.81
C GLY A 4 -26.92 6.51 -7.46
N ARG A 5 -26.85 6.50 -8.79
CA ARG A 5 -25.65 6.87 -9.55
C ARG A 5 -25.08 8.24 -9.17
N ASN A 6 -25.93 9.18 -8.82
CA ASN A 6 -25.55 10.52 -8.32
C ASN A 6 -24.68 10.44 -7.04
N VAL A 7 -24.85 9.43 -6.19
CA VAL A 7 -24.01 9.26 -4.99
C VAL A 7 -22.55 9.01 -5.41
N HIS A 8 -22.34 8.16 -6.41
CA HIS A 8 -21.00 7.89 -6.95
C HIS A 8 -20.38 9.13 -7.58
N GLN A 9 -21.16 9.87 -8.38
CA GLN A 9 -20.72 11.10 -9.04
C GLN A 9 -20.39 12.20 -8.03
N HIS A 10 -21.23 12.39 -7.02
CA HIS A 10 -21.00 13.38 -5.95
C HIS A 10 -19.78 13.03 -5.10
N PHE A 11 -19.62 11.74 -4.73
CA PHE A 11 -18.43 11.32 -4.00
C PHE A 11 -17.14 11.64 -4.77
N LEU A 12 -17.05 11.24 -6.04
CA LEU A 12 -15.86 11.47 -6.87
C LEU A 12 -15.55 12.95 -7.04
N LYS A 13 -16.59 13.79 -7.18
CA LYS A 13 -16.45 15.24 -7.23
C LYS A 13 -15.93 15.81 -5.90
N ASP A 14 -16.51 15.37 -4.78
CA ASP A 14 -16.12 15.82 -3.46
C ASP A 14 -14.70 15.40 -3.10
N GLU A 15 -14.30 14.17 -3.45
CA GLU A 15 -12.94 13.67 -3.22
C GLU A 15 -11.93 14.43 -4.09
N LEU A 16 -12.24 14.68 -5.37
CA LEU A 16 -11.39 15.48 -6.25
C LEU A 16 -11.21 16.90 -5.69
N GLN A 17 -12.30 17.51 -5.22
CA GLN A 17 -12.26 18.84 -4.62
C GLN A 17 -11.42 18.83 -3.34
N ALA A 18 -11.61 17.82 -2.46
CA ALA A 18 -10.84 17.70 -1.22
C ALA A 18 -9.34 17.55 -1.48
N GLN A 19 -8.95 16.73 -2.47
CA GLN A 19 -7.54 16.58 -2.88
C GLN A 19 -6.97 17.87 -3.47
N THR A 20 -7.75 18.57 -4.28
CA THR A 20 -7.35 19.86 -4.88
C THR A 20 -7.16 20.93 -3.81
N ASP A 21 -8.10 21.04 -2.87
CA ASP A 21 -8.04 22.02 -1.78
C ASP A 21 -6.87 21.76 -0.84
N GLU A 22 -6.58 20.49 -0.53
CA GLU A 22 -5.44 20.12 0.30
C GLU A 22 -4.12 20.48 -0.38
N PHE A 23 -3.98 20.15 -1.67
CA PHE A 23 -2.76 20.50 -2.41
C PHE A 23 -2.62 22.01 -2.62
N LYS A 24 -3.72 22.73 -2.84
CA LYS A 24 -3.74 24.19 -2.92
C LYS A 24 -3.23 24.83 -1.63
N LYS A 25 -3.67 24.35 -0.45
CA LYS A 25 -3.13 24.79 0.84
C LYS A 25 -1.61 24.59 0.94
N ILE A 26 -1.10 23.46 0.44
CA ILE A 26 0.35 23.21 0.39
C ILE A 26 1.04 24.25 -0.50
N LEU A 27 0.50 24.51 -1.70
CA LEU A 27 1.06 25.48 -2.63
C LEU A 27 1.06 26.92 -2.08
N GLU A 28 0.05 27.27 -1.31
CA GLU A 28 -0.10 28.60 -0.69
C GLU A 28 0.69 28.75 0.63
N THR A 29 1.14 27.65 1.22
CA THR A 29 1.94 27.67 2.46
C THR A 29 3.34 28.20 2.18
N SER A 30 3.87 29.02 3.11
CA SER A 30 5.26 29.48 3.08
C SER A 30 6.22 28.30 2.91
N ALA A 31 7.12 28.40 1.94
CA ALA A 31 8.12 27.36 1.69
C ALA A 31 9.06 27.16 2.89
N ILE A 32 9.32 28.22 3.65
CA ILE A 32 10.10 28.17 4.89
C ILE A 32 9.36 27.40 5.98
N ASP A 33 8.05 27.60 6.14
CA ASP A 33 7.25 26.85 7.13
C ASP A 33 7.17 25.35 6.77
N LEU A 34 7.01 25.03 5.47
CA LEU A 34 7.05 23.65 5.01
C LEU A 34 8.40 22.99 5.28
N LEU A 35 9.50 23.75 5.19
CA LEU A 35 10.85 23.27 5.46
C LEU A 35 11.14 23.16 6.96
N LEU A 36 10.80 24.17 7.77
CA LEU A 36 11.26 24.29 9.16
C LEU A 36 10.28 23.65 10.16
N GLU A 37 8.98 23.85 9.95
CA GLU A 37 7.95 23.45 10.90
C GLU A 37 7.27 22.15 10.50
N LYS A 38 6.80 22.05 9.23
CA LYS A 38 6.04 20.90 8.77
C LYS A 38 6.94 19.74 8.29
N ASN A 39 8.21 20.02 7.95
CA ASN A 39 9.16 19.04 7.45
C ASN A 39 8.61 18.22 6.26
N THR A 40 8.00 18.91 5.30
CA THR A 40 7.46 18.37 4.06
C THR A 40 8.21 18.84 2.82
N VAL A 41 8.98 19.93 2.95
CA VAL A 41 9.97 20.39 1.98
C VAL A 41 11.36 20.15 2.56
N PHE A 42 12.31 19.75 1.71
CA PHE A 42 13.68 19.45 2.11
C PHE A 42 14.65 20.11 1.14
N VAL A 43 15.81 20.49 1.66
CA VAL A 43 16.92 21.02 0.86
C VAL A 43 18.12 20.12 1.03
N ALA A 44 18.74 19.71 -0.06
CA ALA A 44 19.88 18.81 -0.05
C ALA A 44 20.94 19.25 -1.07
N MET A 45 22.15 18.78 -0.85
CA MET A 45 23.26 18.93 -1.80
C MET A 45 23.31 17.67 -2.67
N PHE A 46 23.29 17.83 -3.98
CA PHE A 46 23.56 16.75 -4.92
C PHE A 46 25.03 16.35 -4.87
N ILE A 47 25.31 15.06 -4.72
CA ILE A 47 26.68 14.50 -4.69
C ILE A 47 27.03 13.87 -6.03
N LYS A 48 26.31 12.81 -6.41
CA LYS A 48 26.52 12.06 -7.66
C LYS A 48 25.35 11.12 -7.95
N PHE A 49 25.31 10.56 -9.13
CA PHE A 49 24.57 9.32 -9.37
C PHE A 49 25.49 8.12 -9.12
N MET A 50 24.91 7.09 -8.49
CA MET A 50 25.59 5.82 -8.25
C MET A 50 25.47 4.92 -9.49
N ASP A 51 26.29 3.85 -9.56
CA ASP A 51 26.28 2.91 -10.70
C ASP A 51 24.92 2.22 -10.91
N ASN A 52 24.13 2.10 -9.85
CA ASN A 52 22.77 1.57 -9.90
C ASN A 52 21.71 2.62 -10.32
N GLY A 53 22.13 3.82 -10.71
CA GLY A 53 21.26 4.93 -11.14
C GLY A 53 20.60 5.71 -10.00
N GLU A 54 20.95 5.43 -8.75
CA GLU A 54 20.43 6.16 -7.58
C GLU A 54 21.11 7.53 -7.46
N MET A 55 20.32 8.58 -7.25
CA MET A 55 20.78 9.93 -6.94
C MET A 55 21.18 10.01 -5.46
N LEU A 56 22.43 10.33 -5.19
CA LEU A 56 22.96 10.49 -3.84
C LEU A 56 22.86 11.95 -3.40
N LEU A 57 22.09 12.20 -2.35
CA LEU A 57 21.87 13.51 -1.76
C LEU A 57 22.41 13.58 -0.33
N LYS A 58 23.00 14.73 0.03
CA LYS A 58 23.56 15.05 1.34
C LYS A 58 22.67 16.05 2.06
N PHE A 59 22.20 15.70 3.26
CA PHE A 59 21.31 16.50 4.10
C PHE A 59 22.02 16.95 5.37
N ASN A 60 21.56 18.06 5.95
CA ASN A 60 21.98 18.47 7.28
C ASN A 60 21.31 17.56 8.33
N SER A 61 22.10 16.97 9.24
CA SER A 61 21.63 16.03 10.26
C SER A 61 20.79 16.69 11.37
N SER A 62 20.86 18.02 11.51
CA SER A 62 20.05 18.77 12.49
C SER A 62 18.56 18.84 12.12
N ARG A 63 18.17 18.30 10.97
CA ARG A 63 16.79 18.32 10.47
C ARG A 63 16.28 16.92 10.15
N PRO A 64 14.95 16.71 10.23
CA PRO A 64 14.34 15.47 9.77
C PRO A 64 14.67 15.20 8.31
N LEU A 65 14.92 13.92 8.00
CA LEU A 65 15.16 13.47 6.63
C LEU A 65 13.85 13.21 5.89
N PRO A 66 13.87 13.24 4.55
CA PRO A 66 12.79 12.74 3.72
C PRO A 66 12.48 11.30 4.10
N ARG A 67 11.19 10.97 4.22
CA ARG A 67 10.79 9.62 4.63
C ARG A 67 11.11 8.60 3.55
N ARG A 68 11.62 7.43 3.94
CA ARG A 68 11.85 6.32 3.00
C ARG A 68 10.54 5.88 2.36
N ASN A 69 10.62 5.51 1.11
CA ASN A 69 9.52 5.10 0.24
C ASN A 69 8.51 6.20 -0.12
N ASP A 70 8.73 7.46 0.31
CA ASP A 70 7.95 8.60 -0.17
C ASP A 70 8.47 9.08 -1.53
N TYR A 71 7.52 9.56 -2.32
CA TYR A 71 7.79 10.22 -3.57
C TYR A 71 7.86 11.73 -3.36
N PHE A 72 8.74 12.37 -4.13
CA PHE A 72 9.01 13.80 -4.04
C PHE A 72 9.09 14.42 -5.42
N TYR A 73 8.54 15.62 -5.54
CA TYR A 73 8.89 16.52 -6.61
C TYR A 73 10.26 17.13 -6.29
N CYS A 74 11.28 16.75 -7.07
CA CYS A 74 12.66 17.18 -6.88
C CYS A 74 12.99 18.21 -7.95
N PHE A 75 13.43 19.39 -7.56
CA PHE A 75 13.71 20.48 -8.48
C PHE A 75 14.92 21.32 -8.07
N THR A 76 15.48 22.02 -9.04
CA THR A 76 16.56 22.99 -8.84
C THR A 76 16.03 24.40 -9.00
N LEU A 77 16.65 25.33 -8.29
CA LEU A 77 16.29 26.76 -8.29
C LEU A 77 17.44 27.62 -8.87
N PRO A 78 17.14 28.82 -9.40
CA PRO A 78 18.15 29.78 -9.84
C PRO A 78 19.10 30.15 -8.68
N LYS A 79 20.29 30.63 -9.00
CA LYS A 79 21.36 30.94 -8.02
C LYS A 79 20.87 31.82 -6.87
N SER A 80 19.99 32.79 -7.14
CA SER A 80 19.41 33.70 -6.15
C SER A 80 18.48 33.07 -5.12
N LEU A 81 17.97 31.85 -5.37
CA LEU A 81 17.02 31.14 -4.52
C LEU A 81 17.55 29.77 -4.03
N ARG A 82 18.81 29.44 -4.28
CA ARG A 82 19.40 28.16 -3.86
C ARG A 82 19.48 27.96 -2.36
N ARG A 83 19.61 29.06 -1.59
CA ARG A 83 19.63 29.02 -0.14
C ARG A 83 18.22 29.27 0.38
N TYR A 84 17.70 28.41 1.24
CA TYR A 84 16.36 28.61 1.82
C TYR A 84 16.20 29.96 2.56
N LYS A 85 17.29 30.57 3.04
CA LYS A 85 17.29 31.92 3.63
C LYS A 85 16.90 33.01 2.63
N ASP A 86 17.09 32.76 1.34
CA ASP A 86 16.77 33.71 0.27
C ASP A 86 15.30 33.58 -0.21
N TRP A 87 14.54 32.61 0.33
CA TRP A 87 13.15 32.39 -0.03
C TRP A 87 12.19 33.46 0.50
N GLY A 88 12.55 34.13 1.59
CA GLY A 88 11.70 35.19 2.19
C GLY A 88 10.26 34.69 2.42
N ASN A 89 9.30 35.42 1.88
CA ASN A 89 7.87 35.11 2.00
C ASN A 89 7.33 34.27 0.84
N LEU A 90 8.19 33.64 0.03
CA LEU A 90 7.74 32.82 -1.09
C LEU A 90 6.98 31.59 -0.60
N SER A 91 5.84 31.33 -1.23
CA SER A 91 5.10 30.09 -1.04
C SER A 91 5.79 28.91 -1.77
N TYR A 92 5.39 27.69 -1.46
CA TYR A 92 5.87 26.52 -2.18
C TYR A 92 5.51 26.58 -3.68
N GLY A 93 4.32 27.07 -4.02
CA GLY A 93 3.90 27.31 -5.38
C GLY A 93 4.75 28.33 -6.12
N ASP A 94 5.25 29.36 -5.39
CA ASP A 94 6.16 30.36 -5.97
C ASP A 94 7.55 29.77 -6.28
N LEU A 95 8.01 28.81 -5.47
CA LEU A 95 9.26 28.09 -5.74
C LEU A 95 9.14 27.19 -6.97
N ILE A 96 8.02 26.43 -7.07
CA ILE A 96 7.76 25.58 -8.25
C ILE A 96 7.73 26.40 -9.53
N LYS A 97 7.05 27.56 -9.53
CA LYS A 97 7.01 28.45 -10.71
C LYS A 97 8.39 28.99 -11.14
N ARG A 98 9.39 28.94 -10.26
CA ARG A 98 10.74 29.44 -10.48
C ARG A 98 11.78 28.34 -10.62
N GLU A 99 11.35 27.10 -10.74
CA GLU A 99 12.26 25.98 -10.97
C GLU A 99 13.02 26.10 -12.28
N THR A 100 14.25 25.61 -12.30
CA THR A 100 15.07 25.57 -13.51
C THR A 100 15.05 24.21 -14.18
N LYS A 101 14.94 23.14 -13.40
CA LYS A 101 14.75 21.77 -13.88
C LYS A 101 14.12 20.94 -12.75
N ALA A 102 13.23 20.02 -13.11
CA ALA A 102 12.54 19.18 -12.14
C ALA A 102 12.43 17.73 -12.59
N THR A 103 12.16 16.86 -11.61
CA THR A 103 11.91 15.43 -11.80
C THR A 103 11.13 14.88 -10.60
N GLU A 104 10.52 13.72 -10.80
CA GLU A 104 9.95 12.95 -9.70
C GLU A 104 10.98 11.95 -9.17
N THR A 105 11.07 11.80 -7.85
CA THR A 105 12.01 10.89 -7.21
C THR A 105 11.39 10.21 -6.02
N LYS A 106 11.94 9.04 -5.66
CA LYS A 106 11.54 8.26 -4.47
C LYS A 106 12.72 8.08 -3.54
N CYS A 107 12.57 8.40 -2.27
CA CYS A 107 13.59 8.15 -1.25
C CYS A 107 13.66 6.65 -0.93
N ILE A 108 14.85 6.04 -1.03
CA ILE A 108 15.04 4.59 -0.88
C ILE A 108 15.72 4.24 0.45
N TRP A 109 16.81 4.94 0.78
CA TRP A 109 17.60 4.66 1.98
C TRP A 109 18.24 5.92 2.55
N HIS A 110 18.68 5.82 3.82
CA HIS A 110 19.49 6.83 4.50
C HIS A 110 20.74 6.19 5.05
N ASP A 111 21.83 6.96 5.15
CA ASP A 111 23.08 6.53 5.78
C ASP A 111 23.77 7.68 6.52
N LYS A 112 24.62 7.32 7.51
CA LYS A 112 25.47 8.25 8.22
C LYS A 112 26.68 8.61 7.35
N THR A 113 27.22 9.80 7.55
CA THR A 113 28.52 10.20 7.01
C THR A 113 29.57 10.15 8.12
N GLU A 114 30.85 10.23 7.74
CA GLU A 114 31.95 10.43 8.71
C GLU A 114 31.79 11.74 9.49
N ASP A 115 31.28 12.77 8.83
CA ASP A 115 30.94 14.05 9.47
C ASP A 115 29.50 13.98 10.05
N PRO A 116 29.35 13.95 11.39
CA PRO A 116 28.03 13.79 12.04
C PRO A 116 27.05 14.93 11.77
N ARG A 117 27.50 16.05 11.21
CA ARG A 117 26.64 17.18 10.81
C ARG A 117 25.79 16.85 9.58
N PHE A 118 26.08 15.74 8.89
CA PHE A 118 25.41 15.39 7.65
C PHE A 118 24.91 13.94 7.64
N MET A 119 23.93 13.71 6.80
CA MET A 119 23.37 12.40 6.47
C MET A 119 23.29 12.25 4.97
N LEU A 120 23.42 11.03 4.47
CA LEU A 120 23.18 10.69 3.07
C LEU A 120 21.81 10.05 2.89
N ALA A 121 21.23 10.27 1.72
CA ALA A 121 20.04 9.54 1.30
C ALA A 121 20.12 9.24 -0.22
N GLY A 122 19.67 8.04 -0.58
CA GLY A 122 19.57 7.58 -1.97
C GLY A 122 18.16 7.75 -2.51
N PHE A 123 18.05 8.25 -3.74
CA PHE A 123 16.78 8.47 -4.45
C PHE A 123 16.78 7.80 -5.80
N LYS A 124 15.64 7.25 -6.22
CA LYS A 124 15.41 6.66 -7.55
C LYS A 124 14.35 7.43 -8.32
N GLY A 125 14.33 7.25 -9.64
CA GLY A 125 13.29 7.77 -10.51
C GLY A 125 13.65 9.08 -11.23
N ALA A 126 14.84 9.66 -11.00
CA ALA A 126 15.26 10.88 -11.70
C ALA A 126 15.28 10.68 -13.23
N SER A 127 14.67 11.61 -13.97
CA SER A 127 14.66 11.61 -15.44
C SER A 127 16.07 11.84 -16.01
N GLU A 128 16.35 11.32 -17.19
CA GLU A 128 17.66 11.48 -17.84
C GLU A 128 18.02 12.96 -18.08
N GLU A 129 17.02 13.79 -18.41
CA GLU A 129 17.24 15.23 -18.56
C GLU A 129 17.65 15.90 -17.24
N PHE A 130 17.03 15.51 -16.12
CA PHE A 130 17.39 16.02 -14.81
C PHE A 130 18.79 15.56 -14.42
N LYS A 131 19.15 14.29 -14.65
CA LYS A 131 20.48 13.76 -14.40
C LYS A 131 21.56 14.55 -15.12
N GLN A 132 21.42 14.71 -16.45
CA GLN A 132 22.37 15.48 -17.27
C GLN A 132 22.49 16.94 -16.79
N TYR A 133 21.42 17.52 -16.26
CA TYR A 133 21.42 18.89 -15.77
C TYR A 133 22.22 19.03 -14.47
N VAL A 134 21.96 18.18 -13.47
CA VAL A 134 22.58 18.30 -12.14
C VAL A 134 24.03 17.81 -12.12
N GLU A 135 24.41 16.86 -12.98
CA GLU A 135 25.79 16.37 -13.12
C GLU A 135 26.75 17.44 -13.62
N LYS A 136 26.27 18.44 -14.39
CA LYS A 136 27.07 19.59 -14.82
C LYS A 136 27.46 20.53 -13.68
N ALA A 137 26.83 20.42 -12.51
CA ALA A 137 27.09 21.25 -11.34
C ALA A 137 27.12 20.41 -10.05
N PRO A 138 28.13 19.55 -9.83
CA PRO A 138 28.32 18.79 -8.61
C PRO A 138 28.34 19.72 -7.39
N GLY A 139 27.69 19.28 -6.29
CA GLY A 139 27.51 20.13 -5.10
C GLY A 139 26.38 21.15 -5.22
N GLY A 140 25.61 21.11 -6.31
CA GLY A 140 24.42 21.92 -6.49
C GLY A 140 23.32 21.59 -5.48
N ILE A 141 22.53 22.61 -5.13
CA ILE A 141 21.41 22.45 -4.22
C ILE A 141 20.18 21.98 -4.99
N VAL A 142 19.52 20.95 -4.47
CA VAL A 142 18.22 20.48 -4.93
C VAL A 142 17.19 20.66 -3.82
N THR A 143 15.95 20.93 -4.21
CA THR A 143 14.79 21.03 -3.30
C THR A 143 13.85 19.85 -3.58
N LEU A 144 13.37 19.24 -2.52
CA LEU A 144 12.41 18.14 -2.57
C LEU A 144 11.13 18.60 -1.87
N GLY A 145 9.99 18.37 -2.48
CA GLY A 145 8.71 18.72 -1.88
C GLY A 145 7.58 17.80 -2.31
N PRO A 146 6.34 18.08 -1.86
CA PRO A 146 5.17 17.30 -2.21
C PRO A 146 4.90 17.27 -3.71
N GLN A 147 4.49 16.09 -4.23
CA GLN A 147 4.06 15.92 -5.61
C GLN A 147 2.62 16.38 -5.83
N VAL A 148 2.28 16.70 -7.06
CA VAL A 148 0.90 16.91 -7.50
C VAL A 148 0.12 15.59 -7.34
N PRO A 149 -1.04 15.59 -6.67
CA PRO A 149 -1.88 14.42 -6.61
C PRO A 149 -2.33 13.95 -8.00
N PRO A 150 -2.54 12.64 -8.22
CA PRO A 150 -2.96 12.10 -9.50
C PRO A 150 -4.46 12.33 -9.77
N TYR A 151 -4.86 13.57 -10.00
CA TYR A 151 -6.26 13.99 -10.22
C TYR A 151 -6.95 13.28 -11.40
N GLU A 152 -6.18 12.87 -12.40
CA GLU A 152 -6.70 12.19 -13.59
C GLU A 152 -7.47 10.90 -13.25
N TYR A 153 -7.04 10.19 -12.21
CA TYR A 153 -7.73 8.98 -11.77
C TYR A 153 -9.20 9.26 -11.40
N LEU A 154 -9.43 10.25 -10.53
CA LEU A 154 -10.78 10.62 -10.11
C LEU A 154 -11.59 11.21 -11.26
N ALA A 155 -10.97 12.01 -12.13
CA ALA A 155 -11.62 12.54 -13.34
C ALA A 155 -12.04 11.43 -14.31
N ASN A 156 -11.21 10.40 -14.50
CA ASN A 156 -11.56 9.23 -15.30
C ASN A 156 -12.72 8.44 -14.67
N LEU A 157 -12.69 8.22 -13.36
CA LEU A 157 -13.81 7.57 -12.66
C LEU A 157 -15.11 8.38 -12.71
N GLN A 158 -15.05 9.72 -12.73
CA GLN A 158 -16.21 10.56 -12.97
C GLN A 158 -16.81 10.31 -14.37
N LYS A 159 -15.98 10.24 -15.42
CA LYS A 159 -16.44 9.88 -16.77
C LYS A 159 -17.09 8.49 -16.78
N VAL A 160 -16.47 7.49 -16.12
CA VAL A 160 -17.06 6.15 -15.95
C VAL A 160 -18.41 6.23 -15.24
N ALA A 161 -18.52 7.00 -14.14
CA ALA A 161 -19.77 7.17 -13.41
C ALA A 161 -20.87 7.92 -14.19
N HIS A 162 -20.53 8.63 -15.26
CA HIS A 162 -21.49 9.24 -16.19
C HIS A 162 -21.80 8.34 -17.41
N SER A 163 -21.06 7.25 -17.60
CA SER A 163 -21.26 6.35 -18.73
C SER A 163 -22.58 5.56 -18.62
N TYR A 164 -23.26 5.38 -19.74
CA TYR A 164 -24.42 4.51 -19.87
C TYR A 164 -24.08 3.11 -20.40
N ASN A 165 -22.81 2.73 -20.36
CA ASN A 165 -22.36 1.39 -20.77
C ASN A 165 -23.06 0.31 -19.93
N PRO A 166 -23.67 -0.73 -20.54
CA PRO A 166 -24.41 -1.77 -19.83
C PRO A 166 -23.58 -2.50 -18.74
N LYS A 167 -22.28 -2.71 -18.99
CA LYS A 167 -21.38 -3.32 -17.99
C LYS A 167 -21.10 -2.38 -16.83
N CYS A 168 -21.02 -1.07 -17.06
CA CYS A 168 -20.94 -0.07 -16.00
C CYS A 168 -22.24 -0.04 -15.18
N ASN A 169 -23.39 -0.03 -15.86
CA ASN A 169 -24.71 -0.03 -15.23
C ASN A 169 -24.91 -1.24 -14.31
N LYS A 170 -24.44 -2.42 -14.75
CA LYS A 170 -24.47 -3.66 -13.95
C LYS A 170 -23.83 -3.49 -12.57
N ILE A 171 -22.85 -2.61 -12.45
CA ILE A 171 -22.15 -2.36 -11.17
C ILE A 171 -22.70 -1.14 -10.44
N LEU A 172 -22.86 0.01 -11.12
CA LEU A 172 -23.20 1.26 -10.43
C LEU A 172 -24.70 1.43 -10.14
N ASP A 173 -25.57 0.72 -10.87
CA ASP A 173 -27.03 0.82 -10.70
C ASP A 173 -27.63 -0.40 -9.97
N SER A 174 -26.80 -1.31 -9.47
CA SER A 174 -27.27 -2.50 -8.76
C SER A 174 -27.83 -2.18 -7.38
N ASP A 175 -28.76 -3.02 -6.92
CA ASP A 175 -29.24 -2.98 -5.56
C ASP A 175 -28.33 -3.82 -4.64
N TYR A 176 -27.51 -3.13 -3.87
CA TYR A 176 -26.59 -3.74 -2.90
C TYR A 176 -27.28 -3.85 -1.54
N SER A 177 -28.25 -4.76 -1.43
CA SER A 177 -28.80 -5.12 -0.12
C SER A 177 -27.75 -5.84 0.71
N ASN A 178 -27.55 -5.38 1.96
CA ASN A 178 -26.59 -6.01 2.86
C ASN A 178 -27.12 -7.38 3.30
N LYS A 179 -26.48 -8.45 2.84
CA LYS A 179 -26.76 -9.84 3.19
C LYS A 179 -25.59 -10.43 3.96
N GLU A 180 -25.83 -11.50 4.67
CA GLU A 180 -24.74 -12.24 5.31
C GLU A 180 -23.89 -12.90 4.24
N TRP A 181 -22.65 -12.43 4.09
CA TRP A 181 -21.72 -12.94 3.11
C TRP A 181 -21.09 -14.26 3.57
N ARG A 182 -21.28 -15.30 2.78
CA ARG A 182 -20.76 -16.65 3.03
C ARG A 182 -20.05 -17.18 1.78
N PRO A 183 -18.74 -16.87 1.62
CA PRO A 183 -17.97 -17.37 0.49
C PRO A 183 -17.73 -18.88 0.58
N ALA A 184 -17.67 -19.56 -0.56
CA ALA A 184 -17.23 -20.95 -0.60
C ALA A 184 -15.72 -21.03 -0.30
N LEU A 185 -15.32 -21.93 0.61
CA LEU A 185 -13.92 -22.08 1.01
C LEU A 185 -13.13 -22.86 -0.04
N LEU A 186 -11.93 -22.35 -0.34
CA LEU A 186 -10.95 -23.02 -1.20
C LEU A 186 -9.62 -23.18 -0.44
N ASN A 187 -9.19 -24.41 -0.28
CA ASN A 187 -7.88 -24.73 0.29
C ASN A 187 -6.81 -24.94 -0.81
N SER A 188 -5.60 -25.32 -0.43
CA SER A 188 -4.49 -25.51 -1.36
C SER A 188 -4.64 -26.71 -2.30
N THR A 189 -5.52 -27.66 -2.00
CA THR A 189 -5.78 -28.83 -2.85
C THR A 189 -6.79 -28.53 -3.96
N ASN A 190 -7.57 -27.44 -3.85
CA ASN A 190 -8.52 -27.04 -4.87
C ASN A 190 -7.81 -26.36 -6.05
N ASN A 191 -8.14 -26.77 -7.26
CA ASN A 191 -7.69 -26.09 -8.47
C ASN A 191 -8.54 -24.83 -8.70
N LEU A 192 -8.02 -23.67 -8.26
CA LEU A 192 -8.71 -22.39 -8.44
C LEU A 192 -8.94 -22.07 -9.92
N THR A 193 -7.95 -22.32 -10.77
CA THR A 193 -8.04 -22.03 -12.22
C THR A 193 -9.22 -22.75 -12.84
N GLU A 194 -9.33 -24.05 -12.63
CA GLU A 194 -10.43 -24.86 -13.14
C GLU A 194 -11.79 -24.38 -12.63
N ARG A 195 -11.89 -24.08 -11.32
CA ARG A 195 -13.14 -23.57 -10.74
C ARG A 195 -13.57 -22.25 -11.36
N VAL A 196 -12.67 -21.28 -11.42
CA VAL A 196 -12.95 -19.94 -11.97
C VAL A 196 -13.33 -20.01 -13.44
N ILE A 197 -12.66 -20.87 -14.24
CA ILE A 197 -12.99 -21.05 -15.66
C ILE A 197 -14.37 -21.67 -15.83
N ASN A 198 -14.71 -22.69 -15.03
CA ASN A 198 -16.04 -23.30 -15.07
C ASN A 198 -17.15 -22.32 -14.67
N ASP A 199 -16.91 -21.49 -13.66
CA ASP A 199 -17.88 -20.45 -13.25
C ASP A 199 -18.09 -19.42 -14.36
N PHE A 200 -17.03 -19.06 -15.08
CA PHE A 200 -17.12 -18.10 -16.19
C PHE A 200 -17.96 -18.58 -17.38
N ILE A 201 -18.34 -19.84 -17.42
CA ILE A 201 -19.34 -20.33 -18.40
C ILE A 201 -20.69 -19.62 -18.13
N ASN A 202 -21.06 -19.47 -16.85
CA ASN A 202 -22.39 -19.00 -16.44
C ASN A 202 -22.39 -17.59 -15.84
N THR A 203 -21.23 -16.99 -15.52
CA THR A 203 -21.13 -15.65 -14.95
C THR A 203 -20.04 -14.83 -15.62
N ASP A 204 -20.14 -13.51 -15.53
CA ASP A 204 -19.11 -12.58 -16.01
C ASP A 204 -18.19 -12.10 -14.90
N ILE A 205 -18.57 -12.30 -13.64
CA ILE A 205 -17.84 -11.80 -12.48
C ILE A 205 -17.71 -12.89 -11.44
N VAL A 206 -16.47 -13.14 -11.00
CA VAL A 206 -16.11 -14.00 -9.86
C VAL A 206 -15.28 -13.17 -8.88
N ILE A 207 -15.51 -13.34 -7.58
CA ILE A 207 -14.78 -12.64 -6.51
C ILE A 207 -13.96 -13.67 -5.72
N LEU A 208 -12.71 -13.34 -5.46
CA LEU A 208 -11.79 -14.14 -4.65
C LEU A 208 -11.34 -13.34 -3.42
N GLN A 209 -11.87 -13.72 -2.25
CA GLN A 209 -11.38 -13.26 -0.96
C GLN A 209 -10.09 -14.00 -0.63
N GLY A 210 -9.02 -13.27 -0.42
CA GLY A 210 -7.75 -13.86 -0.03
C GLY A 210 -7.21 -13.27 1.27
N PRO A 211 -7.40 -13.96 2.41
CA PRO A 211 -6.75 -13.61 3.66
C PRO A 211 -5.23 -13.45 3.54
N PRO A 212 -4.56 -12.88 4.56
CA PRO A 212 -3.12 -12.67 4.53
C PRO A 212 -2.33 -13.96 4.29
N GLY A 213 -1.40 -13.93 3.32
CA GLY A 213 -0.48 -15.05 3.06
C GLY A 213 -1.08 -16.24 2.34
N THR A 214 -2.30 -16.16 1.81
CA THR A 214 -2.97 -17.28 1.13
C THR A 214 -2.55 -17.49 -0.34
N GLY A 215 -1.56 -16.73 -0.82
CA GLY A 215 -1.00 -16.91 -2.16
C GLY A 215 -1.85 -16.34 -3.29
N LYS A 216 -2.64 -15.27 -3.05
CA LYS A 216 -3.43 -14.57 -4.09
C LYS A 216 -2.64 -14.36 -5.37
N THR A 217 -1.52 -13.66 -5.28
CA THR A 217 -0.69 -13.29 -6.44
C THR A 217 -0.15 -14.52 -7.19
N TYR A 218 0.22 -15.60 -6.48
CA TYR A 218 0.63 -16.86 -7.11
C TYR A 218 -0.51 -17.47 -7.93
N ARG A 219 -1.72 -17.51 -7.34
CA ARG A 219 -2.91 -18.05 -8.03
C ARG A 219 -3.34 -17.20 -9.21
N ILE A 220 -3.27 -15.87 -9.10
CA ILE A 220 -3.49 -14.94 -10.22
C ILE A 220 -2.50 -15.26 -11.36
N SER A 221 -1.21 -15.38 -11.03
CA SER A 221 -0.17 -15.64 -12.04
C SER A 221 -0.39 -16.95 -12.76
N SER A 222 -0.74 -18.04 -12.04
CA SER A 222 -1.06 -19.34 -12.65
C SER A 222 -2.29 -19.26 -13.56
N LEU A 223 -3.32 -18.53 -13.17
CA LEU A 223 -4.50 -18.31 -14.00
C LEU A 223 -4.15 -17.50 -15.27
N CYS A 224 -3.33 -16.45 -15.15
CA CYS A 224 -2.87 -15.67 -16.29
C CYS A 224 -2.11 -16.54 -17.30
N GLU A 225 -1.19 -17.39 -16.82
CA GLU A 225 -0.43 -18.30 -17.69
C GLU A 225 -1.38 -19.26 -18.43
N PHE A 226 -2.30 -19.90 -17.71
CA PHE A 226 -3.30 -20.78 -18.30
C PHE A 226 -4.14 -20.08 -19.39
N LEU A 227 -4.67 -18.90 -19.10
CA LEU A 227 -5.52 -18.13 -20.03
C LEU A 227 -4.75 -17.69 -21.27
N CYS A 228 -3.53 -17.18 -21.10
CA CYS A 228 -2.69 -16.75 -22.21
C CYS A 228 -2.25 -17.95 -23.08
N ASP A 229 -1.98 -19.11 -22.50
CA ASP A 229 -1.67 -20.32 -23.27
C ASP A 229 -2.90 -20.87 -24.01
N ALA A 230 -4.10 -20.59 -23.52
CA ALA A 230 -5.37 -20.78 -24.23
C ALA A 230 -5.68 -19.66 -25.25
N ASN A 231 -4.68 -18.87 -25.64
CA ASN A 231 -4.78 -17.74 -26.59
C ASN A 231 -5.78 -16.65 -26.20
N LYS A 232 -5.99 -16.44 -24.89
CA LYS A 232 -6.86 -15.38 -24.37
C LYS A 232 -6.07 -14.11 -24.08
N SER A 233 -6.68 -12.95 -24.31
CA SER A 233 -6.15 -11.66 -23.92
C SER A 233 -6.49 -11.38 -22.44
N VAL A 234 -5.47 -11.07 -21.63
CA VAL A 234 -5.62 -10.88 -20.17
C VAL A 234 -5.09 -9.52 -19.75
N LEU A 235 -5.88 -8.76 -18.97
CA LEU A 235 -5.44 -7.57 -18.26
C LEU A 235 -5.38 -7.88 -16.75
N VAL A 236 -4.23 -7.63 -16.12
CA VAL A 236 -4.17 -7.50 -14.65
C VAL A 236 -4.04 -6.02 -14.32
N THR A 237 -4.95 -5.53 -13.48
CA THR A 237 -4.92 -4.14 -13.00
C THR A 237 -4.91 -4.10 -11.47
N ALA A 238 -4.12 -3.17 -10.90
CA ALA A 238 -3.95 -2.98 -9.48
C ALA A 238 -3.69 -1.50 -9.14
N LEU A 239 -3.83 -1.12 -7.88
CA LEU A 239 -3.58 0.27 -7.45
C LEU A 239 -2.11 0.67 -7.65
N THR A 240 -1.16 -0.25 -7.42
CA THR A 240 0.27 0.06 -7.39
C THR A 240 1.08 -0.73 -8.42
N ASN A 241 2.13 -0.12 -8.96
CA ASN A 241 3.13 -0.79 -9.79
C ASN A 241 3.76 -2.00 -9.07
N ARG A 242 3.93 -1.90 -7.75
CA ARG A 242 4.48 -2.99 -6.95
C ARG A 242 3.62 -4.25 -7.02
N ALA A 243 2.28 -4.15 -6.90
CA ALA A 243 1.38 -5.30 -7.01
C ALA A 243 1.51 -5.97 -8.38
N LEU A 244 1.55 -5.18 -9.46
CA LEU A 244 1.74 -5.67 -10.82
C LEU A 244 3.09 -6.39 -10.99
N MET A 245 4.17 -5.82 -10.44
CA MET A 245 5.50 -6.45 -10.50
C MET A 245 5.58 -7.74 -9.69
N GLU A 246 4.83 -7.88 -8.58
CA GLU A 246 4.75 -9.16 -7.87
C GLU A 246 4.08 -10.27 -8.71
N VAL A 247 3.08 -9.92 -9.53
CA VAL A 247 2.51 -10.86 -10.54
C VAL A 247 3.57 -11.25 -11.56
N ALA A 248 4.27 -10.27 -12.13
CA ALA A 248 5.33 -10.51 -13.11
C ALA A 248 6.47 -11.38 -12.57
N LYS A 249 6.90 -11.16 -11.33
CA LYS A 249 7.93 -11.98 -10.66
C LYS A 249 7.53 -13.45 -10.53
N LYS A 250 6.25 -13.73 -10.26
CA LYS A 250 5.76 -15.12 -10.18
C LYS A 250 5.79 -15.83 -11.54
N LEU A 251 5.76 -15.06 -12.62
CA LEU A 251 5.85 -15.55 -13.99
C LEU A 251 7.28 -15.59 -14.54
N LYS A 252 8.31 -15.35 -13.71
CA LYS A 252 9.71 -15.25 -14.15
C LYS A 252 10.19 -16.48 -14.94
N ASN A 253 9.71 -17.66 -14.62
CA ASN A 253 10.07 -18.92 -15.28
C ASN A 253 9.02 -19.40 -16.28
N SER A 254 8.00 -18.58 -16.59
CA SER A 254 6.92 -18.94 -17.51
C SER A 254 7.32 -18.75 -18.96
N LYS A 255 6.65 -19.50 -19.86
CA LYS A 255 6.75 -19.29 -21.31
C LYS A 255 6.26 -17.90 -21.72
N LEU A 256 5.36 -17.29 -20.97
CA LEU A 256 4.89 -15.93 -21.25
C LEU A 256 6.01 -14.91 -21.22
N LEU A 257 6.88 -14.97 -20.23
CA LEU A 257 8.01 -14.05 -20.13
C LEU A 257 9.09 -14.36 -21.16
N THR A 258 9.44 -15.64 -21.31
CA THR A 258 10.45 -16.08 -22.29
C THR A 258 10.07 -15.69 -23.72
N ASN A 259 8.79 -15.78 -24.08
CA ASN A 259 8.26 -15.43 -25.39
C ASN A 259 7.87 -13.93 -25.50
N LYS A 260 8.22 -13.09 -24.52
CA LYS A 260 7.92 -11.65 -24.49
C LYS A 260 6.42 -11.33 -24.60
N ARG A 261 5.56 -12.18 -24.04
CA ARG A 261 4.09 -12.04 -24.06
C ARG A 261 3.54 -11.30 -22.83
N ILE A 262 4.41 -10.66 -22.03
CA ILE A 262 4.01 -9.81 -20.90
C ILE A 262 4.38 -8.38 -21.21
N SER A 263 3.40 -7.49 -21.20
CA SER A 263 3.58 -6.05 -21.38
C SER A 263 3.13 -5.28 -20.13
N LYS A 264 3.79 -4.16 -19.85
CA LYS A 264 3.41 -3.29 -18.73
C LYS A 264 3.42 -1.83 -19.16
N THR A 265 2.39 -1.07 -18.75
CA THR A 265 2.37 0.39 -18.92
C THR A 265 3.37 1.07 -17.99
N ASN A 266 4.02 2.13 -18.46
CA ASN A 266 4.97 2.91 -17.66
C ASN A 266 6.06 2.03 -17.01
N LEU A 267 6.63 1.09 -17.77
CA LEU A 267 7.69 0.21 -17.30
C LEU A 267 8.97 1.02 -17.06
N THR A 268 9.48 0.97 -15.82
CA THR A 268 10.73 1.64 -15.47
C THR A 268 11.94 0.75 -15.72
N THR A 269 13.12 1.36 -15.87
CA THR A 269 14.39 0.63 -16.03
C THR A 269 14.70 -0.29 -14.84
N ASP A 270 14.30 0.10 -13.62
CA ASP A 270 14.49 -0.72 -12.42
C ASP A 270 13.56 -1.95 -12.43
N GLU A 271 12.31 -1.77 -12.84
CA GLU A 271 11.35 -2.88 -12.99
C GLU A 271 11.82 -3.87 -14.09
N LEU A 272 12.39 -3.35 -15.17
CA LEU A 272 12.97 -4.18 -16.25
C LEU A 272 14.20 -4.97 -15.75
N LYS A 273 15.05 -4.37 -14.90
CA LYS A 273 16.17 -5.09 -14.24
C LYS A 273 15.67 -6.17 -13.29
N GLU A 274 14.57 -5.91 -12.58
CA GLU A 274 13.98 -6.85 -11.62
C GLU A 274 13.34 -8.08 -12.31
N VAL A 275 12.66 -7.87 -13.45
CA VAL A 275 12.05 -8.92 -14.27
C VAL A 275 12.42 -8.69 -15.74
N PRO A 276 13.61 -9.14 -16.18
CA PRO A 276 14.03 -9.02 -17.58
C PRO A 276 13.07 -9.76 -18.50
N GLY A 277 12.70 -9.14 -19.61
CA GLY A 277 11.82 -9.74 -20.64
C GLY A 277 10.42 -9.15 -20.70
N ILE A 278 9.98 -8.38 -19.68
CA ILE A 278 8.73 -7.61 -19.78
C ILE A 278 8.89 -6.55 -20.89
N GLN A 279 7.83 -6.38 -21.69
CA GLN A 279 7.78 -5.36 -22.74
C GLN A 279 7.18 -4.05 -22.18
N SER A 280 7.75 -2.92 -22.56
CA SER A 280 7.13 -1.62 -22.26
C SER A 280 5.98 -1.35 -23.22
N SER A 281 4.91 -0.73 -22.70
CA SER A 281 3.80 -0.27 -23.51
C SER A 281 3.35 1.13 -23.09
N ASP A 282 3.07 1.98 -24.07
CA ASP A 282 2.62 3.36 -23.83
C ASP A 282 1.12 3.42 -23.46
N LYS A 283 0.37 2.39 -23.83
CA LYS A 283 -1.09 2.30 -23.62
C LYS A 283 -1.55 0.88 -23.29
N VAL A 284 -2.72 0.78 -22.71
CA VAL A 284 -3.40 -0.50 -22.53
C VAL A 284 -3.91 -1.00 -23.88
N HIS A 285 -3.56 -2.23 -24.25
CA HIS A 285 -4.02 -2.86 -25.47
C HIS A 285 -4.20 -4.37 -25.24
N ALA A 286 -5.17 -4.95 -25.89
CA ALA A 286 -5.44 -6.37 -25.84
C ALA A 286 -4.78 -7.09 -27.03
N MET A 287 -4.09 -8.20 -26.74
CA MET A 287 -3.54 -9.09 -27.75
C MET A 287 -3.83 -10.54 -27.33
N PRO A 288 -4.37 -11.38 -28.23
CA PRO A 288 -4.59 -12.81 -27.92
C PRO A 288 -3.30 -13.47 -27.43
N GLY A 289 -3.41 -14.27 -26.39
CA GLY A 289 -2.28 -14.98 -25.77
C GLY A 289 -1.34 -14.11 -24.94
N ASN A 290 -1.62 -12.82 -24.74
CA ASN A 290 -0.74 -11.90 -24.04
C ASN A 290 -1.34 -11.40 -22.71
N LEU A 291 -0.46 -11.13 -21.76
CA LEU A 291 -0.76 -10.53 -20.47
C LEU A 291 -0.37 -9.04 -20.50
N MET A 292 -1.35 -8.18 -20.22
CA MET A 292 -1.15 -6.74 -20.01
C MET A 292 -1.21 -6.40 -18.52
N LEU A 293 -0.22 -5.66 -18.01
CA LEU A 293 -0.16 -5.17 -16.64
C LEU A 293 -0.33 -3.64 -16.65
N SER A 294 -1.32 -3.13 -15.91
CA SER A 294 -1.60 -1.69 -15.86
C SER A 294 -2.17 -1.26 -14.53
N THR A 295 -1.84 -0.06 -14.06
CA THR A 295 -2.39 0.47 -12.80
C THR A 295 -3.85 0.91 -12.97
N PHE A 296 -4.59 1.04 -11.84
CA PHE A 296 -5.95 1.61 -11.83
C PHE A 296 -6.00 2.97 -12.52
N TYR A 297 -4.96 3.79 -12.36
CA TYR A 297 -4.86 5.12 -12.97
C TYR A 297 -4.99 5.08 -14.49
N ILE A 298 -4.23 4.18 -15.13
CA ILE A 298 -4.21 4.07 -16.60
C ILE A 298 -5.40 3.26 -17.11
N SER A 299 -5.74 2.15 -16.43
CA SER A 299 -6.88 1.32 -16.80
C SER A 299 -8.21 2.07 -16.72
N SER A 300 -8.39 2.95 -15.72
CA SER A 300 -9.59 3.80 -15.63
C SER A 300 -9.68 4.79 -16.79
N GLY A 301 -8.55 5.36 -17.23
CA GLY A 301 -8.50 6.23 -18.40
C GLY A 301 -8.87 5.50 -19.69
N THR A 302 -8.39 4.26 -19.85
CA THR A 302 -8.76 3.40 -20.97
C THR A 302 -10.27 3.10 -20.95
N ALA A 303 -10.83 2.73 -19.80
CA ALA A 303 -12.28 2.48 -19.66
C ALA A 303 -13.12 3.74 -19.93
N ALA A 304 -12.69 4.90 -19.42
CA ALA A 304 -13.40 6.17 -19.59
C ALA A 304 -13.46 6.66 -21.05
N ASN A 305 -12.54 6.21 -21.89
CA ASN A 305 -12.46 6.59 -23.31
C ASN A 305 -12.85 5.43 -24.25
N ASN A 306 -13.25 4.28 -23.71
CA ASN A 306 -13.66 3.11 -24.49
C ASN A 306 -15.18 3.07 -24.63
N TYR A 307 -15.68 3.27 -25.82
CA TYR A 307 -17.11 3.26 -26.16
C TYR A 307 -17.54 2.00 -26.92
N GLU A 308 -16.59 1.18 -27.38
CA GLU A 308 -16.84 0.05 -28.29
C GLU A 308 -17.16 -1.27 -27.57
N GLY A 309 -16.99 -1.33 -26.24
CA GLY A 309 -17.24 -2.54 -25.44
C GLY A 309 -15.96 -3.17 -24.89
N PRO A 310 -16.03 -4.39 -24.34
CA PRO A 310 -14.89 -5.05 -23.70
C PRO A 310 -13.72 -5.27 -24.65
N LEU A 311 -12.53 -4.87 -24.21
CA LEU A 311 -11.27 -5.02 -24.96
C LEU A 311 -10.62 -6.39 -24.72
N PHE A 312 -10.71 -6.91 -23.49
CA PHE A 312 -10.03 -8.12 -23.06
C PHE A 312 -10.99 -9.28 -22.88
N ASP A 313 -10.53 -10.50 -23.17
CA ASP A 313 -11.27 -11.70 -22.78
C ASP A 313 -11.44 -11.75 -21.26
N TYR A 314 -10.35 -11.47 -20.52
CA TYR A 314 -10.33 -11.51 -19.06
C TYR A 314 -9.68 -10.26 -18.45
N VAL A 315 -10.30 -9.72 -17.41
CA VAL A 315 -9.73 -8.67 -16.55
C VAL A 315 -9.64 -9.19 -15.13
N ILE A 316 -8.46 -9.09 -14.55
CA ILE A 316 -8.19 -9.45 -13.15
C ILE A 316 -7.86 -8.16 -12.40
N VAL A 317 -8.63 -7.86 -11.35
CA VAL A 317 -8.37 -6.75 -10.44
C VAL A 317 -7.67 -7.32 -9.21
N ASP A 318 -6.37 -7.07 -9.08
CA ASP A 318 -5.63 -7.44 -7.86
C ASP A 318 -5.69 -6.29 -6.84
N GLU A 319 -5.62 -6.64 -5.55
CA GLU A 319 -5.87 -5.72 -4.44
C GLU A 319 -7.20 -4.95 -4.58
N ALA A 320 -8.26 -5.65 -5.03
CA ALA A 320 -9.58 -5.06 -5.30
C ALA A 320 -10.21 -4.36 -4.07
N SER A 321 -9.77 -4.66 -2.85
CA SER A 321 -10.14 -3.92 -1.63
C SER A 321 -9.70 -2.45 -1.65
N GLN A 322 -8.73 -2.10 -2.51
CA GLN A 322 -8.26 -0.73 -2.74
C GLN A 322 -8.99 -0.02 -3.88
N ALA A 323 -9.99 -0.66 -4.48
CA ALA A 323 -10.76 -0.10 -5.59
C ALA A 323 -12.05 0.56 -5.09
N PHE A 324 -12.30 1.80 -5.53
CA PHE A 324 -13.62 2.39 -5.46
C PHE A 324 -14.61 1.57 -6.30
N LEU A 325 -15.89 1.58 -5.96
CA LEU A 325 -16.91 0.89 -6.77
C LEU A 325 -16.89 1.32 -8.26
N PRO A 326 -16.72 2.62 -8.61
CA PRO A 326 -16.52 3.04 -10.00
C PRO A 326 -15.29 2.46 -10.68
N MET A 327 -14.22 2.10 -9.93
CA MET A 327 -13.06 1.40 -10.51
C MET A 327 -13.40 -0.05 -10.87
N LEU A 328 -14.18 -0.75 -10.04
CA LEU A 328 -14.68 -2.08 -10.38
C LEU A 328 -15.62 -2.03 -11.61
N ALA A 329 -16.42 -0.97 -11.73
CA ALA A 329 -17.22 -0.73 -12.93
C ALA A 329 -16.33 -0.49 -14.17
N ALA A 330 -15.27 0.31 -14.05
CA ALA A 330 -14.29 0.52 -15.11
C ALA A 330 -13.63 -0.79 -15.57
N ALA A 331 -13.21 -1.64 -14.61
CA ALA A 331 -12.66 -2.96 -14.91
C ALA A 331 -13.70 -3.85 -15.64
N ASN A 332 -14.96 -3.83 -15.20
CA ASN A 332 -16.02 -4.59 -15.84
C ASN A 332 -16.30 -4.12 -17.30
N MET A 333 -16.14 -2.83 -17.60
CA MET A 333 -16.23 -2.31 -18.97
C MET A 333 -15.11 -2.83 -19.88
N LEU A 334 -13.93 -3.08 -19.33
CA LEU A 334 -12.76 -3.52 -20.11
C LEU A 334 -12.73 -5.02 -20.41
N GLY A 335 -13.40 -5.86 -19.60
CA GLY A 335 -13.34 -7.32 -19.70
C GLY A 335 -14.67 -7.99 -20.07
N HIS A 336 -14.60 -9.02 -20.92
CA HIS A 336 -15.74 -9.93 -21.09
C HIS A 336 -16.02 -10.67 -19.78
N LYS A 337 -14.98 -11.21 -19.14
CA LYS A 337 -14.99 -11.89 -17.85
C LYS A 337 -14.08 -11.16 -16.85
N ASN A 338 -14.48 -11.11 -15.59
CA ASN A 338 -13.78 -10.35 -14.55
C ASN A 338 -13.54 -11.19 -13.29
N LEU A 339 -12.30 -11.25 -12.81
CA LEU A 339 -11.95 -11.80 -11.51
C LEU A 339 -11.49 -10.65 -10.60
N TRP A 340 -12.22 -10.41 -9.50
CA TRP A 340 -11.83 -9.41 -8.52
C TRP A 340 -11.23 -10.08 -7.30
N VAL A 341 -9.95 -9.82 -7.06
CA VAL A 341 -9.15 -10.46 -6.00
C VAL A 341 -8.78 -9.43 -4.96
N GLY A 342 -9.17 -9.65 -3.71
CA GLY A 342 -8.90 -8.71 -2.63
C GLY A 342 -9.15 -9.30 -1.25
N ASP A 343 -9.26 -8.43 -0.27
CA ASP A 343 -9.54 -8.82 1.11
C ASP A 343 -10.39 -7.75 1.82
N VAL A 344 -11.70 -8.01 1.98
CA VAL A 344 -12.64 -7.07 2.63
C VAL A 344 -12.35 -6.84 4.12
N LYS A 345 -11.48 -7.67 4.73
CA LYS A 345 -11.00 -7.52 6.12
C LYS A 345 -9.68 -6.74 6.20
N GLN A 346 -9.17 -6.23 5.07
CA GLN A 346 -8.08 -5.27 5.00
C GLN A 346 -8.62 -3.87 4.66
N MET A 347 -7.74 -2.86 4.63
CA MET A 347 -8.17 -1.48 4.54
C MET A 347 -8.80 -1.15 3.18
N PRO A 348 -9.90 -0.38 3.15
CA PRO A 348 -10.45 0.21 1.94
C PRO A 348 -9.56 1.35 1.43
N PRO A 349 -9.88 1.95 0.29
CA PRO A 349 -9.21 3.16 -0.19
C PRO A 349 -9.23 4.28 0.87
N ILE A 350 -8.11 5.00 0.97
CA ILE A 350 -8.03 6.20 1.81
C ILE A 350 -8.62 7.38 1.04
N VAL A 351 -9.47 8.16 1.71
CA VAL A 351 -10.12 9.34 1.13
C VAL A 351 -9.87 10.57 2.00
N LEU A 352 -9.88 11.76 1.39
CA LEU A 352 -9.74 13.04 2.07
C LEU A 352 -11.08 13.66 2.47
N VAL A 353 -12.18 13.22 1.87
CA VAL A 353 -13.53 13.63 2.29
C VAL A 353 -13.73 13.24 3.76
N SER A 354 -14.22 14.19 4.57
CA SER A 354 -14.40 13.98 6.00
C SER A 354 -15.37 12.83 6.32
N LYS A 355 -15.13 12.10 7.41
CA LYS A 355 -15.98 11.00 7.86
C LYS A 355 -17.44 11.42 8.04
N ASP A 356 -17.69 12.62 8.57
CA ASP A 356 -19.05 13.14 8.74
C ASP A 356 -19.76 13.33 7.41
N ARG A 357 -19.05 13.81 6.38
CA ARG A 357 -19.61 13.96 5.04
C ARG A 357 -19.84 12.61 4.38
N VAL A 358 -18.92 11.65 4.53
CA VAL A 358 -19.06 10.27 4.07
C VAL A 358 -20.33 9.63 4.67
N ASN A 359 -20.53 9.77 5.97
CA ASN A 359 -21.69 9.19 6.66
C ASN A 359 -22.99 9.89 6.27
N ARG A 360 -23.01 11.22 6.25
CA ARG A 360 -24.21 12.01 5.93
C ARG A 360 -24.71 11.80 4.50
N LEU A 361 -23.81 11.64 3.54
CA LEU A 361 -24.15 11.52 2.11
C LEU A 361 -24.14 10.06 1.62
N GLY A 362 -23.86 9.10 2.50
CA GLY A 362 -23.91 7.67 2.17
C GLY A 362 -22.82 7.21 1.20
N TYR A 363 -21.60 7.79 1.26
CA TYR A 363 -20.52 7.48 0.34
C TYR A 363 -19.80 6.15 0.62
N ALA A 364 -19.98 5.57 1.82
CA ALA A 364 -19.27 4.36 2.23
C ALA A 364 -19.31 3.21 1.21
N PRO A 365 -20.45 2.89 0.57
CA PRO A 365 -20.50 1.82 -0.43
C PRO A 365 -19.72 2.14 -1.71
N THR A 366 -19.60 3.41 -2.07
CA THR A 366 -18.77 3.84 -3.23
C THR A 366 -17.28 3.70 -2.93
N ILE A 367 -16.89 4.04 -1.71
CA ILE A 367 -15.50 3.98 -1.24
C ILE A 367 -15.05 2.53 -1.09
N ASP A 368 -15.84 1.72 -0.40
CA ASP A 368 -15.53 0.32 -0.10
C ASP A 368 -16.16 -0.62 -1.13
N GLY A 369 -15.72 -0.47 -2.40
CA GLY A 369 -16.34 -1.12 -3.54
C GLY A 369 -16.38 -2.64 -3.43
N LEU A 370 -15.27 -3.29 -3.06
CA LEU A 370 -15.23 -4.75 -2.92
C LEU A 370 -16.17 -5.26 -1.83
N ASN A 371 -16.20 -4.61 -0.67
CA ASN A 371 -17.10 -4.99 0.41
C ASN A 371 -18.57 -4.81 0.00
N THR A 372 -18.87 -3.76 -0.74
CA THR A 372 -20.22 -3.48 -1.25
C THR A 372 -20.72 -4.61 -2.16
N VAL A 373 -19.91 -5.02 -3.12
CA VAL A 373 -20.29 -6.09 -4.06
C VAL A 373 -20.35 -7.46 -3.38
N THR A 374 -19.46 -7.76 -2.45
CA THR A 374 -19.48 -9.04 -1.71
C THR A 374 -20.68 -9.13 -0.78
N SER A 375 -21.02 -8.05 -0.06
CA SER A 375 -22.15 -8.00 0.87
C SER A 375 -23.52 -8.12 0.17
N SER A 376 -23.59 -7.92 -1.15
CA SER A 376 -24.83 -8.11 -1.92
C SER A 376 -25.15 -9.58 -2.18
N CYS A 377 -24.14 -10.47 -2.11
CA CYS A 377 -24.24 -11.89 -2.46
C CYS A 377 -24.78 -12.15 -3.88
N GLN A 378 -24.55 -11.22 -4.81
CA GLN A 378 -25.01 -11.31 -6.21
C GLN A 378 -24.02 -12.07 -7.10
N TYR A 379 -22.76 -12.21 -6.63
CA TYR A 379 -21.66 -12.79 -7.41
C TYR A 379 -21.14 -14.06 -6.75
N ILE A 380 -20.61 -14.98 -7.54
CA ILE A 380 -19.88 -16.14 -7.02
C ILE A 380 -18.67 -15.66 -6.26
N THR A 381 -18.55 -16.09 -5.01
CA THR A 381 -17.45 -15.68 -4.13
C THR A 381 -16.75 -16.88 -3.51
N TYR A 382 -15.43 -16.84 -3.57
CA TYR A 382 -14.55 -17.80 -2.92
C TYR A 382 -13.70 -17.14 -1.85
N GLN A 383 -13.37 -17.89 -0.81
CA GLN A 383 -12.37 -17.49 0.19
C GLN A 383 -11.26 -18.53 0.28
N LEU A 384 -10.02 -18.10 0.14
CA LEU A 384 -8.86 -18.93 0.37
C LEU A 384 -8.70 -19.21 1.87
N SER A 385 -8.48 -20.47 2.25
CA SER A 385 -8.38 -20.90 3.65
C SER A 385 -6.97 -21.25 4.11
N ASP A 386 -6.04 -21.55 3.20
CA ASP A 386 -4.68 -21.93 3.58
C ASP A 386 -3.72 -20.74 3.50
N THR A 387 -3.04 -20.43 4.60
CA THR A 387 -1.98 -19.41 4.63
C THR A 387 -0.59 -20.05 4.64
N PHE A 388 0.28 -19.56 3.75
CA PHE A 388 1.69 -19.97 3.63
C PHE A 388 2.64 -18.98 4.32
N ARG A 389 2.10 -17.90 4.89
CA ARG A 389 2.86 -16.87 5.60
C ARG A 389 2.86 -17.09 7.10
N LEU A 390 1.69 -17.30 7.67
CA LEU A 390 1.48 -17.36 9.11
C LEU A 390 1.68 -18.78 9.59
N GLY A 391 2.45 -18.96 10.66
CA GLY A 391 2.52 -20.24 11.36
C GLY A 391 1.20 -20.59 12.05
N THR A 392 1.13 -21.74 12.71
CA THR A 392 -0.13 -22.29 13.25
C THR A 392 -0.82 -21.32 14.20
N ARG A 393 -0.07 -20.76 15.16
CA ARG A 393 -0.62 -19.82 16.15
C ARG A 393 -0.98 -18.47 15.50
N GLY A 394 -0.12 -17.93 14.61
CA GLY A 394 -0.41 -16.72 13.85
C GLY A 394 -1.66 -16.86 13.01
N ALA A 395 -1.88 -18.01 12.38
CA ALA A 395 -3.07 -18.31 11.61
C ALA A 395 -4.33 -18.38 12.50
N SER A 396 -4.25 -18.97 13.70
CA SER A 396 -5.39 -19.03 14.63
C SER A 396 -5.82 -17.64 15.12
N PHE A 397 -4.87 -16.76 15.44
CA PHE A 397 -5.16 -15.38 15.82
C PHE A 397 -5.73 -14.56 14.65
N THR A 398 -5.10 -14.61 13.50
CA THR A 398 -5.58 -13.92 12.30
C THR A 398 -6.92 -14.52 11.83
N GLY A 399 -7.14 -15.82 12.03
CA GLY A 399 -8.37 -16.52 11.74
C GLY A 399 -9.62 -15.93 12.41
N LEU A 400 -9.48 -15.25 13.55
CA LEU A 400 -10.59 -14.56 14.21
C LEU A 400 -11.29 -13.54 13.28
N PHE A 401 -10.56 -12.91 12.38
CA PHE A 401 -11.11 -11.97 11.39
C PHE A 401 -11.86 -12.68 10.25
N TYR A 402 -11.63 -13.98 10.07
CA TYR A 402 -12.12 -14.81 8.95
C TYR A 402 -12.93 -16.01 9.44
N ASN A 403 -13.71 -15.84 10.51
CA ASN A 403 -14.58 -16.86 11.08
C ASN A 403 -13.84 -18.18 11.42
N ASN A 404 -12.57 -18.08 11.81
CA ASN A 404 -11.68 -19.21 12.13
C ASN A 404 -11.48 -20.22 10.99
N THR A 405 -11.60 -19.77 9.74
CA THR A 405 -11.43 -20.63 8.55
C THR A 405 -10.00 -20.70 8.05
N LEU A 406 -9.06 -19.96 8.65
CA LEU A 406 -7.68 -19.88 8.19
C LEU A 406 -6.82 -20.99 8.79
N THR A 407 -6.19 -21.78 7.93
CA THR A 407 -5.29 -22.89 8.29
C THR A 407 -3.86 -22.60 7.85
N SER A 408 -2.88 -22.82 8.74
CA SER A 408 -1.46 -22.67 8.40
C SER A 408 -0.94 -23.82 7.56
N LYS A 409 -0.13 -23.46 6.55
CA LYS A 409 0.75 -24.36 5.77
C LYS A 409 2.21 -23.88 5.87
N SER A 410 2.53 -23.03 6.83
CA SER A 410 3.89 -22.52 7.08
C SER A 410 4.58 -23.35 8.15
N GLU A 411 5.86 -23.65 7.94
CA GLU A 411 6.73 -24.34 8.92
C GLU A 411 7.62 -23.37 9.71
N LEU A 412 7.47 -22.05 9.49
CA LEU A 412 8.31 -21.03 10.10
C LEU A 412 7.87 -20.73 11.53
N ASN A 413 8.84 -20.80 12.45
CA ASN A 413 8.68 -20.46 13.86
C ASN A 413 9.43 -19.17 14.22
N GLY A 414 9.06 -18.55 15.34
CA GLY A 414 9.75 -17.38 15.89
C GLY A 414 11.16 -17.72 16.41
N LEU A 415 12.00 -16.67 16.61
CA LEU A 415 13.36 -16.83 17.16
C LEU A 415 13.37 -16.90 18.68
N PHE A 416 12.43 -16.26 19.37
CA PHE A 416 12.40 -16.19 20.83
C PHE A 416 11.43 -17.21 21.44
N ASP A 417 10.34 -17.46 20.77
CA ASP A 417 9.33 -18.42 21.21
C ASP A 417 9.40 -19.67 20.33
N LYS A 418 9.16 -20.83 20.91
CA LYS A 418 9.04 -22.09 20.17
C LYS A 418 7.81 -22.10 19.28
N GLU A 419 6.83 -21.24 19.60
CA GLU A 419 5.60 -21.05 18.86
C GLU A 419 5.59 -19.68 18.16
N ASP A 420 5.06 -19.63 16.96
CA ASP A 420 4.80 -18.41 16.20
C ASP A 420 3.59 -17.64 16.76
N GLY A 421 3.34 -16.44 16.25
CA GLY A 421 2.12 -15.66 16.50
C GLY A 421 2.35 -14.40 17.31
N PRO A 422 1.29 -13.78 17.85
CA PRO A 422 1.41 -12.50 18.53
C PRO A 422 2.02 -12.65 19.93
N VAL A 423 2.92 -11.70 20.25
CA VAL A 423 3.50 -11.49 21.58
C VAL A 423 3.11 -10.10 22.06
N ILE A 424 2.46 -10.00 23.22
CA ILE A 424 2.04 -8.72 23.80
C ILE A 424 3.16 -8.17 24.70
N ILE A 425 3.41 -6.86 24.59
CA ILE A 425 4.37 -6.13 25.45
C ILE A 425 3.61 -4.95 26.06
N PRO A 426 2.98 -5.15 27.22
CA PRO A 426 2.23 -4.09 27.88
C PRO A 426 3.18 -3.12 28.60
N LEU A 427 3.02 -1.81 28.38
CA LEU A 427 3.84 -0.78 29.00
C LEU A 427 2.95 0.29 29.68
N ASN A 428 3.46 0.88 30.74
CA ASN A 428 2.86 2.05 31.35
C ASN A 428 3.30 3.29 30.55
N MET A 429 2.43 3.72 29.63
CA MET A 429 2.66 4.85 28.74
C MET A 429 1.99 6.12 29.28
N PRO A 430 2.59 7.32 29.07
CA PRO A 430 1.91 8.57 29.36
C PRO A 430 0.64 8.73 28.51
N LEU A 431 -0.45 9.11 29.14
CA LEU A 431 -1.72 9.38 28.44
C LEU A 431 -1.58 10.62 27.55
N GLY A 432 -2.04 10.54 26.32
CA GLY A 432 -2.03 11.62 25.35
C GLY A 432 -0.70 11.84 24.63
N ASP A 433 0.37 11.11 24.99
CA ASP A 433 1.67 11.25 24.33
C ASP A 433 1.73 10.42 23.03
N PRO A 434 1.86 11.07 21.85
CA PRO A 434 2.01 10.35 20.59
C PRO A 434 3.42 9.78 20.38
N ILE A 435 4.40 10.15 21.22
CA ILE A 435 5.79 9.70 21.12
C ILE A 435 6.25 9.18 22.49
N PRO A 436 5.63 8.12 23.03
CA PRO A 436 6.03 7.58 24.33
C PRO A 436 7.46 7.00 24.25
N ASN A 437 8.42 7.71 24.80
CA ASN A 437 9.85 7.37 24.71
C ASN A 437 10.15 5.93 25.16
N ILE A 438 9.46 5.46 26.21
CA ILE A 438 9.61 4.08 26.70
C ILE A 438 9.25 3.05 25.62
N ALA A 439 8.13 3.28 24.90
CA ALA A 439 7.67 2.35 23.86
C ALA A 439 8.51 2.44 22.58
N VAL A 440 8.99 3.66 22.23
CA VAL A 440 9.90 3.86 21.10
C VAL A 440 11.22 3.13 21.33
N ARG A 441 11.82 3.26 22.53
CA ARG A 441 13.05 2.57 22.91
C ARG A 441 12.86 1.06 22.96
N GLU A 442 11.75 0.58 23.49
CA GLU A 442 11.44 -0.86 23.53
C GLU A 442 11.32 -1.44 22.12
N ALA A 443 10.62 -0.75 21.20
CA ALA A 443 10.51 -1.20 19.80
C ALA A 443 11.89 -1.31 19.12
N VAL A 444 12.78 -0.35 19.35
CA VAL A 444 14.11 -0.34 18.75
C VAL A 444 15.04 -1.36 19.44
N SER A 445 14.95 -1.52 20.77
CA SER A 445 15.66 -2.53 21.53
C SER A 445 15.32 -3.94 21.04
N LEU A 446 14.05 -4.24 20.88
CA LEU A 446 13.58 -5.51 20.34
C LEU A 446 14.07 -5.76 18.92
N ALA A 447 14.02 -4.75 18.04
CA ALA A 447 14.57 -4.87 16.70
C ALA A 447 16.07 -5.17 16.71
N LYS A 448 16.83 -4.53 17.60
CA LYS A 448 18.26 -4.77 17.79
C LYS A 448 18.55 -6.20 18.28
N GLN A 449 17.75 -6.71 19.22
CA GLN A 449 17.85 -8.09 19.71
C GLN A 449 17.56 -9.11 18.59
N LEU A 450 16.53 -8.88 17.76
CA LEU A 450 16.22 -9.74 16.62
C LEU A 450 17.38 -9.77 15.61
N LEU A 451 17.95 -8.61 15.27
CA LEU A 451 19.11 -8.51 14.37
C LEU A 451 20.39 -9.11 14.95
N SER A 452 20.61 -9.05 16.27
CA SER A 452 21.77 -9.65 16.90
C SER A 452 21.77 -11.18 16.79
N LYS A 453 20.59 -11.80 16.85
CA LYS A 453 20.44 -13.25 16.68
C LYS A 453 20.53 -13.69 15.22
N ASN A 454 20.03 -12.89 14.29
CA ASN A 454 20.17 -13.15 12.86
C ASN A 454 20.17 -11.84 12.07
N LYS A 455 21.33 -11.45 11.55
CA LYS A 455 21.52 -10.20 10.77
C LYS A 455 20.70 -10.12 9.46
N LYS A 456 20.17 -11.26 8.98
CA LYS A 456 19.42 -11.33 7.71
C LYS A 456 17.91 -11.17 7.88
N VAL A 457 17.38 -11.14 9.12
CA VAL A 457 15.93 -11.02 9.32
C VAL A 457 15.42 -9.66 8.88
N GLU A 458 14.23 -9.68 8.31
CA GLU A 458 13.49 -8.49 7.90
C GLU A 458 12.47 -8.10 8.96
N ILE A 459 12.49 -6.85 9.41
CA ILE A 459 11.66 -6.34 10.50
C ILE A 459 10.81 -5.17 9.97
N ALA A 460 9.50 -5.16 10.27
CA ALA A 460 8.66 -3.98 10.14
C ALA A 460 8.32 -3.43 11.52
N ILE A 461 8.60 -2.15 11.77
CA ILE A 461 8.13 -1.44 12.97
C ILE A 461 7.01 -0.51 12.53
N LEU A 462 5.82 -0.71 13.06
CA LEU A 462 4.59 -0.09 12.60
C LEU A 462 3.95 0.75 13.70
N SER A 463 3.36 1.87 13.33
CA SER A 463 2.42 2.60 14.16
C SER A 463 1.37 3.29 13.27
N GLN A 464 0.25 3.68 13.86
CA GLN A 464 -0.77 4.44 13.13
C GLN A 464 -0.34 5.91 12.93
N LEU A 465 0.39 6.48 13.88
CA LEU A 465 0.73 7.88 13.89
C LEU A 465 2.04 8.16 13.15
N ILE A 466 2.01 9.13 12.24
CA ILE A 466 3.21 9.61 11.52
C ILE A 466 4.26 10.16 12.51
N LYS A 467 3.84 10.87 13.57
CA LYS A 467 4.76 11.39 14.59
C LYS A 467 5.53 10.26 15.28
N THR A 468 4.83 9.19 15.66
CA THR A 468 5.41 7.99 16.27
C THR A 468 6.39 7.29 15.31
N THR A 469 6.00 7.10 14.05
CA THR A 469 6.90 6.45 13.05
C THR A 469 8.15 7.28 12.77
N LYS A 470 8.04 8.62 12.74
CA LYS A 470 9.22 9.50 12.61
C LYS A 470 10.17 9.38 13.81
N ALA A 471 9.63 9.34 15.04
CA ALA A 471 10.43 9.16 16.25
C ALA A 471 11.14 7.79 16.27
N ILE A 472 10.43 6.71 15.93
CA ILE A 472 11.02 5.38 15.79
C ILE A 472 12.12 5.38 14.73
N GLN A 473 11.88 6.00 13.56
CA GLN A 473 12.88 6.07 12.48
C GLN A 473 14.15 6.80 12.93
N SER A 474 14.00 7.91 13.66
CA SER A 474 15.13 8.65 14.24
C SER A 474 15.92 7.79 15.22
N GLU A 475 15.24 7.07 16.11
CA GLU A 475 15.86 6.21 17.12
C GLU A 475 16.54 4.98 16.48
N VAL A 476 15.93 4.35 15.45
CA VAL A 476 16.57 3.28 14.65
C VAL A 476 17.85 3.79 14.01
N THR A 477 17.82 4.97 13.38
CA THR A 477 18.99 5.56 12.73
C THR A 477 20.10 5.87 13.75
N SER A 478 19.72 6.34 14.94
CA SER A 478 20.67 6.63 16.04
C SER A 478 21.33 5.37 16.59
N GLN A 479 20.54 4.32 16.90
CA GLN A 479 21.05 3.15 17.63
C GLN A 479 21.56 2.01 16.76
N ILE A 480 20.98 1.83 15.56
CA ILE A 480 21.28 0.69 14.67
C ILE A 480 22.01 1.16 13.41
N GLY A 481 21.80 2.40 12.99
CA GLY A 481 22.29 2.93 11.73
C GLY A 481 21.33 2.67 10.58
N SER A 482 21.80 2.82 9.33
CA SER A 482 20.99 2.47 8.17
C SER A 482 20.98 0.96 7.98
N SER A 483 19.82 0.36 8.17
CA SER A 483 19.62 -1.06 7.89
C SER A 483 18.52 -1.22 6.86
N ASN A 484 18.83 -1.85 5.73
CA ASN A 484 17.83 -2.22 4.72
C ASN A 484 16.84 -3.28 5.23
N ASN A 485 17.15 -3.91 6.36
CA ASN A 485 16.35 -4.98 6.94
C ASN A 485 15.25 -4.43 7.87
N ILE A 486 15.29 -3.14 8.26
CA ILE A 486 14.27 -2.52 9.09
C ILE A 486 13.45 -1.55 8.25
N LEU A 487 12.15 -1.79 8.21
CA LEU A 487 11.14 -0.89 7.65
C LEU A 487 10.38 -0.24 8.79
N VAL A 488 10.43 1.09 8.90
CA VAL A 488 9.57 1.84 9.84
C VAL A 488 8.50 2.55 9.04
N GLU A 489 7.22 2.21 9.28
CA GLU A 489 6.13 2.73 8.46
C GLU A 489 4.79 2.85 9.21
N THR A 490 3.86 3.63 8.65
CA THR A 490 2.47 3.57 9.11
C THR A 490 1.79 2.31 8.60
N VAL A 491 0.81 1.81 9.36
CA VAL A 491 0.07 0.58 9.00
C VAL A 491 -0.54 0.68 7.61
N ALA A 492 -1.07 1.86 7.24
CA ALA A 492 -1.69 2.08 5.94
C ALA A 492 -0.76 1.78 4.74
N ARG A 493 0.55 2.00 4.90
CA ARG A 493 1.53 1.87 3.82
C ARG A 493 2.18 0.49 3.71
N VAL A 494 1.87 -0.42 4.62
CA VAL A 494 2.44 -1.78 4.62
C VAL A 494 1.48 -2.83 4.09
N GLN A 495 0.36 -2.44 3.53
CA GLN A 495 -0.53 -3.39 2.86
C GLN A 495 0.23 -4.07 1.70
N GLY A 496 0.08 -5.39 1.56
CA GLY A 496 0.84 -6.20 0.60
C GLY A 496 2.29 -6.54 1.01
N ILE A 497 2.87 -5.88 2.03
CA ILE A 497 4.24 -6.17 2.51
C ILE A 497 4.25 -7.42 3.40
N THR A 498 5.33 -8.18 3.33
CA THR A 498 5.60 -9.32 4.22
C THR A 498 7.01 -9.17 4.78
N LYS A 499 7.18 -9.35 6.10
CA LYS A 499 8.46 -9.33 6.81
C LYS A 499 8.58 -10.55 7.71
N ASP A 500 9.78 -10.83 8.24
CA ASP A 500 9.95 -11.93 9.18
C ASP A 500 9.31 -11.60 10.52
N TYR A 501 9.50 -10.38 10.99
CA TYR A 501 8.94 -9.86 12.24
C TYR A 501 8.21 -8.56 12.04
N THR A 502 7.14 -8.39 12.80
CA THR A 502 6.41 -7.11 12.89
C THR A 502 6.40 -6.65 14.34
N ILE A 503 6.72 -5.39 14.58
CA ILE A 503 6.60 -4.72 15.88
C ILE A 503 5.54 -3.64 15.70
N PHE A 504 4.37 -3.82 16.30
CA PHE A 504 3.26 -2.88 16.19
C PHE A 504 3.14 -2.07 17.49
N LEU A 505 3.46 -0.76 17.42
CA LEU A 505 3.41 0.15 18.54
C LEU A 505 2.12 0.95 18.52
N ILE A 506 1.33 0.84 19.60
CA ILE A 506 0.08 1.54 19.84
C ILE A 506 0.29 2.53 21.01
N PRO A 507 0.47 3.84 20.77
CA PRO A 507 0.60 4.82 21.83
C PRO A 507 -0.75 5.06 22.55
N ASP A 508 -0.70 5.46 23.83
CA ASP A 508 -1.89 5.75 24.63
C ASP A 508 -2.43 7.16 24.36
N THR A 509 -3.00 7.36 23.17
CA THR A 509 -3.60 8.62 22.73
C THR A 509 -5.06 8.39 22.33
N ASP A 510 -5.82 9.46 22.09
CA ASP A 510 -7.19 9.37 21.56
C ASP A 510 -7.23 8.67 20.19
N SER A 511 -6.12 8.71 19.44
CA SER A 511 -5.98 8.00 18.16
C SER A 511 -5.80 6.48 18.30
N LYS A 512 -5.66 5.92 19.51
CA LYS A 512 -5.64 4.45 19.73
C LYS A 512 -6.88 3.76 19.17
N LEU A 513 -8.03 4.46 19.14
CA LEU A 513 -9.25 3.99 18.47
C LEU A 513 -9.01 3.56 17.02
N HIS A 514 -8.22 4.35 16.29
CA HIS A 514 -7.88 4.01 14.91
C HIS A 514 -6.94 2.79 14.83
N SER A 515 -6.00 2.67 15.78
CA SER A 515 -5.11 1.50 15.87
C SER A 515 -5.88 0.21 16.16
N LEU A 516 -7.00 0.31 16.87
CA LEU A 516 -7.87 -0.80 17.26
C LEU A 516 -9.08 -0.99 16.32
N GLU A 517 -9.14 -0.23 15.22
CA GLU A 517 -10.10 -0.48 14.16
C GLU A 517 -9.77 -1.82 13.49
N LEU A 518 -10.82 -2.63 13.24
CA LEU A 518 -10.70 -4.03 12.85
C LEU A 518 -9.76 -4.27 11.66
N ARG A 519 -9.94 -3.51 10.58
CA ARG A 519 -9.19 -3.73 9.34
C ARG A 519 -7.73 -3.29 9.46
N LEU A 520 -7.51 -2.16 10.13
CA LEU A 520 -6.17 -1.66 10.38
C LEU A 520 -5.39 -2.60 11.29
N PHE A 521 -6.02 -3.06 12.38
CA PHE A 521 -5.43 -4.01 13.31
C PHE A 521 -5.09 -5.34 12.61
N ASN A 522 -6.00 -5.87 11.77
CA ASN A 522 -5.73 -7.05 10.96
C ASN A 522 -4.52 -6.85 10.03
N VAL A 523 -4.43 -5.70 9.35
CA VAL A 523 -3.27 -5.39 8.50
C VAL A 523 -1.98 -5.36 9.32
N ALA A 524 -1.96 -4.66 10.46
CA ALA A 524 -0.77 -4.53 11.29
C ALA A 524 -0.27 -5.88 11.83
N THR A 525 -1.20 -6.76 12.25
CA THR A 525 -0.86 -8.02 12.94
C THR A 525 -0.64 -9.22 12.02
N SER A 526 -0.90 -9.09 10.72
CA SER A 526 -0.80 -10.19 9.74
C SER A 526 0.37 -10.05 8.74
N ARG A 527 1.34 -9.17 9.03
CA ARG A 527 2.49 -8.93 8.12
C ARG A 527 3.66 -9.88 8.36
N ALA A 528 3.76 -10.48 9.54
CA ALA A 528 4.89 -11.31 9.94
C ALA A 528 4.80 -12.75 9.42
N ARG A 529 5.94 -13.30 8.95
CA ARG A 529 6.08 -14.74 8.71
C ARG A 529 6.29 -15.50 10.03
N ARG A 530 6.94 -14.86 11.00
CA ARG A 530 7.30 -15.45 12.29
C ARG A 530 6.45 -14.87 13.41
N ASN A 531 6.91 -13.82 14.09
CA ASN A 531 6.19 -13.24 15.22
C ASN A 531 5.74 -11.81 14.96
N THR A 532 4.59 -11.48 15.53
CA THR A 532 4.09 -10.10 15.66
C THR A 532 4.19 -9.69 17.13
N TYR A 533 4.99 -8.66 17.42
CA TYR A 533 5.11 -8.06 18.75
C TYR A 533 4.17 -6.84 18.81
N ILE A 534 3.32 -6.77 19.82
CA ILE A 534 2.37 -5.67 20.02
C ILE A 534 2.75 -4.92 21.28
N ILE A 535 3.36 -3.75 21.11
CA ILE A 535 3.68 -2.82 22.20
C ILE A 535 2.48 -1.91 22.41
N CYS A 536 1.85 -1.98 23.57
CA CYS A 536 0.59 -1.26 23.85
C CYS A 536 0.50 -0.82 25.31
N PRO A 537 -0.44 0.10 25.66
CA PRO A 537 -0.73 0.45 27.03
C PRO A 537 -1.15 -0.78 27.85
N SER A 538 -0.68 -0.88 29.10
CA SER A 538 -1.01 -1.99 29.99
C SER A 538 -2.49 -2.13 30.29
N ASN A 539 -3.24 -1.02 30.20
CA ASN A 539 -4.70 -0.95 30.41
C ASN A 539 -5.51 -1.03 29.11
N ILE A 540 -4.93 -1.45 27.98
CA ILE A 540 -5.58 -1.41 26.66
C ILE A 540 -6.93 -2.17 26.63
N LEU A 541 -7.07 -3.23 27.42
CA LEU A 541 -8.32 -4.00 27.52
C LEU A 541 -9.46 -3.26 28.25
N ALA A 542 -9.16 -2.22 29.02
CA ALA A 542 -10.17 -1.37 29.66
C ALA A 542 -10.91 -0.46 28.66
N PHE A 543 -10.46 -0.42 27.41
CA PHE A 543 -10.98 0.45 26.37
C PHE A 543 -12.31 -0.08 25.79
N SER A 544 -13.42 0.61 26.07
CA SER A 544 -14.77 0.12 25.75
C SER A 544 -15.12 0.11 24.26
N TYR A 545 -14.53 1.00 23.46
CA TYR A 545 -14.85 1.20 22.03
C TYR A 545 -14.07 0.31 21.05
N MET A 546 -13.50 -0.77 21.55
CA MET A 546 -12.76 -1.73 20.72
C MET A 546 -13.73 -2.71 20.02
N SER A 547 -13.45 -3.03 18.76
CA SER A 547 -14.15 -4.10 18.04
C SER A 547 -14.12 -5.41 18.84
N PRO A 548 -15.25 -6.15 18.96
CA PRO A 548 -15.29 -7.44 19.70
C PRO A 548 -14.22 -8.44 19.23
N ILE A 549 -13.91 -8.47 17.92
CA ILE A 549 -12.89 -9.37 17.35
C ILE A 549 -11.49 -8.95 17.82
N VAL A 550 -11.18 -7.64 17.78
CA VAL A 550 -9.88 -7.12 18.23
C VAL A 550 -9.73 -7.32 19.75
N ARG A 551 -10.80 -7.12 20.52
CA ARG A 551 -10.82 -7.42 21.95
C ARG A 551 -10.46 -8.88 22.22
N LYS A 552 -11.14 -9.82 21.56
CA LYS A 552 -10.88 -11.26 21.70
C LYS A 552 -9.44 -11.62 21.31
N TYR A 553 -8.92 -10.98 20.24
CA TYR A 553 -7.53 -11.16 19.84
C TYR A 553 -6.56 -10.75 20.95
N LEU A 554 -6.73 -9.56 21.51
CA LEU A 554 -5.88 -9.05 22.60
C LEU A 554 -6.03 -9.86 23.88
N GLU A 555 -7.25 -10.23 24.28
CA GLU A 555 -7.50 -11.09 25.45
C GLU A 555 -6.76 -12.43 25.32
N ASN A 556 -6.83 -13.07 24.15
CA ASN A 556 -6.09 -14.30 23.88
C ASN A 556 -4.57 -14.09 23.96
N ALA A 557 -4.07 -12.95 23.44
CA ALA A 557 -2.64 -12.63 23.50
C ALA A 557 -2.17 -12.35 24.94
N PHE A 558 -2.96 -11.63 25.76
CA PHE A 558 -2.68 -11.40 27.19
C PHE A 558 -2.72 -12.67 28.02
N ASN A 559 -3.67 -13.57 27.79
CA ASN A 559 -3.75 -14.85 28.50
C ASN A 559 -2.51 -15.71 28.25
N ASN A 560 -2.01 -15.70 27.02
CA ASN A 560 -0.77 -16.38 26.68
C ASN A 560 0.44 -15.74 27.38
N TYR A 561 0.52 -14.41 27.44
CA TYR A 561 1.60 -13.69 28.15
C TYR A 561 1.65 -14.05 29.64
N ARG A 562 0.51 -14.12 30.33
CA ARG A 562 0.43 -14.50 31.75
C ARG A 562 0.93 -15.92 32.01
N ASN A 563 0.64 -16.86 31.11
CA ASN A 563 1.05 -18.25 31.25
C ASN A 563 2.57 -18.44 31.04
N TYR A 564 3.25 -17.58 30.28
CA TYR A 564 4.71 -17.62 30.07
C TYR A 564 5.50 -16.80 31.10
N GLY A 565 4.90 -15.77 31.72
CA GLY A 565 5.53 -14.90 32.72
C GLY A 565 5.66 -15.52 34.12
N THR A 566 5.01 -16.65 34.39
CA THR A 566 5.07 -17.36 35.67
C THR A 566 6.07 -18.53 35.69
N SER A 567 6.82 -18.73 34.62
CA SER A 567 7.78 -19.85 34.45
C SER A 567 9.25 -19.41 34.47
N ASN A 568 9.56 -18.21 35.00
CA ASN A 568 10.93 -17.74 35.25
C ASN A 568 11.10 -17.37 36.72
#